data_3477d36f9519277f4dee99e5733cc418
#
_entry.id   3477d36f9519277f4dee99e5733cc418
#
_cell.length_a   1.000
_cell.length_b   1.000
_cell.length_c   1.000
_cell.angle_alpha   90.00
_cell.angle_beta   90.00
_cell.angle_gamma   90.00
#
_symmetry.space_group_name_H-M   'P 1'
#
loop_
_entity.id
_entity.type
_entity.pdbx_description
1 polymer ?
#
loop_
_entity_poly.entity_id
_entity_poly.type
_entity_poly.pdbx_seq_one_letter_code
_entity_poly.pdbx_strand_id
1 'polypeptide(L)'
;MYLAKLTTAQAKTVLQNDPIVVIPVGSTEQHGPQCALGTDFMIPSYLADRIADLDNVLVVPAVPYGVCPYHMSFAGSIDLGYEGLYTVLRSIAFSLMQHGARRFLVLNGHGGNNPSIDKMALEVYHAGGICASIDWWSLVGQLDPSLKGGHGDFLETSAMMVVDPESVHLELCQPMNAHDPSENAKAAYIQAVDFQGGMVRLPRDTSQKIGQRAIKLSVSYIRDFVEEFRRFPLGPRK
;
A
#
# COMPACT_ATOMS: atom_id res chain seq x y z
N MET A 1 -7.21 -8.11 -14.28
CA MET A 1 -6.18 -9.00 -14.90
C MET A 1 -4.77 -8.68 -14.38
N TYR A 2 -3.76 -9.53 -14.65
CA TYR A 2 -2.40 -9.34 -14.12
C TYR A 2 -1.39 -9.19 -15.25
N LEU A 3 -0.62 -8.08 -15.24
CA LEU A 3 0.41 -7.81 -16.26
C LEU A 3 1.42 -8.96 -16.41
N ALA A 4 1.90 -9.50 -15.28
CA ALA A 4 2.89 -10.58 -15.27
C ALA A 4 2.40 -11.90 -15.90
N LYS A 5 1.10 -12.04 -16.14
CA LYS A 5 0.49 -13.24 -16.77
C LYS A 5 0.18 -13.02 -18.25
N LEU A 6 0.45 -11.83 -18.79
CA LEU A 6 0.19 -11.51 -20.22
C LEU A 6 1.43 -11.75 -21.07
N THR A 7 1.19 -12.21 -22.30
CA THR A 7 2.20 -12.15 -23.36
C THR A 7 2.35 -10.70 -23.85
N THR A 8 3.44 -10.38 -24.53
CA THR A 8 3.67 -9.05 -25.11
C THR A 8 2.53 -8.60 -26.04
N ALA A 9 1.97 -9.51 -26.83
CA ALA A 9 0.85 -9.20 -27.72
C ALA A 9 -0.43 -8.84 -26.96
N GLN A 10 -0.74 -9.60 -25.89
CA GLN A 10 -1.87 -9.32 -25.00
C GLN A 10 -1.68 -8.01 -24.25
N ALA A 11 -0.48 -7.77 -23.70
CA ALA A 11 -0.15 -6.54 -22.99
C ALA A 11 -0.30 -5.32 -23.90
N LYS A 12 0.13 -5.38 -25.17
CA LYS A 12 -0.06 -4.31 -26.16
C LYS A 12 -1.54 -3.96 -26.31
N THR A 13 -2.39 -4.96 -26.51
CA THR A 13 -3.84 -4.74 -26.68
C THR A 13 -4.46 -4.11 -25.43
N VAL A 14 -4.13 -4.62 -24.23
CA VAL A 14 -4.66 -4.11 -22.97
C VAL A 14 -4.23 -2.66 -22.75
N LEU A 15 -2.95 -2.34 -22.91
CA LEU A 15 -2.40 -1.01 -22.65
C LEU A 15 -2.93 0.05 -23.63
N GLN A 16 -3.23 -0.33 -24.86
CA GLN A 16 -3.84 0.58 -25.86
C GLN A 16 -5.30 0.97 -25.53
N ASN A 17 -5.96 0.20 -24.65
CA ASN A 17 -7.34 0.48 -24.20
C ASN A 17 -7.40 1.35 -22.95
N ASP A 18 -6.31 2.05 -22.58
CA ASP A 18 -6.21 2.94 -21.41
C ASP A 18 -6.73 2.26 -20.11
N PRO A 19 -6.10 1.16 -19.66
CA PRO A 19 -6.52 0.49 -18.45
C PRO A 19 -6.21 1.34 -17.22
N ILE A 20 -6.94 1.10 -16.13
CA ILE A 20 -6.49 1.52 -14.80
C ILE A 20 -5.38 0.56 -14.36
N VAL A 21 -4.15 1.05 -14.37
CA VAL A 21 -2.99 0.31 -13.87
C VAL A 21 -2.95 0.42 -12.36
N VAL A 22 -3.14 -0.70 -11.68
CA VAL A 22 -3.07 -0.79 -10.22
C VAL A 22 -1.65 -1.19 -9.80
N ILE A 23 -1.02 -0.36 -8.98
CA ILE A 23 0.33 -0.55 -8.45
C ILE A 23 0.22 -0.78 -6.94
N PRO A 24 0.25 -2.04 -6.45
CA PRO A 24 0.39 -2.30 -5.03
C PRO A 24 1.80 -1.92 -4.58
N VAL A 25 1.93 -1.13 -3.52
CA VAL A 25 3.22 -0.74 -2.96
C VAL A 25 3.17 -0.77 -1.44
N GLY A 26 4.24 -1.22 -0.81
CA GLY A 26 4.37 -1.25 0.62
C GLY A 26 5.81 -1.10 1.07
N SER A 27 6.14 -1.78 2.14
CA SER A 27 7.49 -1.84 2.70
C SER A 27 7.77 -3.25 3.22
N THR A 28 9.03 -3.56 3.40
CA THR A 28 9.49 -4.72 4.17
C THR A 28 10.14 -4.18 5.42
N GLU A 29 9.41 -4.16 6.53
CA GLU A 29 9.82 -3.53 7.78
C GLU A 29 9.18 -4.21 8.99
N GLN A 30 9.68 -3.90 10.20
CA GLN A 30 9.14 -4.47 11.43
C GLN A 30 7.68 -4.04 11.67
N HIS A 31 6.85 -4.96 12.14
CA HIS A 31 5.45 -4.76 12.53
C HIS A 31 5.19 -5.38 13.91
N GLY A 32 6.08 -5.10 14.85
CA GLY A 32 6.08 -5.76 16.14
C GLY A 32 6.51 -7.23 16.06
N PRO A 33 6.56 -7.93 17.20
CA PRO A 33 6.96 -9.33 17.23
C PRO A 33 5.89 -10.29 16.70
N GLN A 34 4.66 -9.80 16.51
CA GLN A 34 3.49 -10.61 16.16
C GLN A 34 3.16 -10.66 14.67
N CYS A 35 3.71 -9.77 13.85
CA CYS A 35 3.29 -9.64 12.46
C CYS A 35 4.48 -9.70 11.50
N ALA A 36 4.23 -10.19 10.29
CA ALA A 36 5.27 -10.36 9.28
C ALA A 36 5.89 -9.04 8.83
N LEU A 37 7.16 -9.06 8.46
CA LEU A 37 7.86 -7.91 7.86
C LEU A 37 7.19 -7.40 6.57
N GLY A 38 6.51 -8.27 5.85
CA GLY A 38 5.85 -7.96 4.58
C GLY A 38 4.43 -7.40 4.70
N THR A 39 3.94 -7.12 5.89
CA THR A 39 2.56 -6.65 6.15
C THR A 39 2.14 -5.55 5.17
N ASP A 40 2.99 -4.54 4.99
CA ASP A 40 2.70 -3.36 4.17
C ASP A 40 2.53 -3.65 2.68
N PHE A 41 3.21 -4.63 2.12
CA PHE A 41 3.00 -4.95 0.71
C PHE A 41 2.01 -6.11 0.50
N MET A 42 1.84 -6.98 1.49
CA MET A 42 0.94 -8.13 1.40
C MET A 42 -0.52 -7.68 1.43
N ILE A 43 -0.88 -6.71 2.28
CA ILE A 43 -2.25 -6.20 2.36
C ILE A 43 -2.66 -5.49 1.05
N PRO A 44 -1.92 -4.50 0.50
CA PRO A 44 -2.25 -3.92 -0.80
C PRO A 44 -2.28 -4.92 -1.95
N SER A 45 -1.40 -5.93 -1.94
CA SER A 45 -1.43 -7.00 -2.93
C SER A 45 -2.74 -7.79 -2.87
N TYR A 46 -3.17 -8.15 -1.66
CA TYR A 46 -4.44 -8.82 -1.44
C TYR A 46 -5.63 -7.96 -1.89
N LEU A 47 -5.62 -6.66 -1.59
CA LEU A 47 -6.67 -5.73 -2.05
C LEU A 47 -6.70 -5.62 -3.57
N ALA A 48 -5.53 -5.54 -4.23
CA ALA A 48 -5.42 -5.54 -5.69
C ALA A 48 -5.99 -6.82 -6.31
N ASP A 49 -5.76 -7.98 -5.68
CA ASP A 49 -6.33 -9.24 -6.12
C ASP A 49 -7.88 -9.25 -6.10
N ARG A 50 -8.49 -8.55 -5.12
CA ARG A 50 -9.95 -8.45 -4.96
C ARG A 50 -10.63 -7.51 -5.94
N ILE A 51 -9.87 -6.76 -6.71
CA ILE A 51 -10.37 -5.86 -7.76
C ILE A 51 -9.86 -6.24 -9.16
N ALA A 52 -9.01 -7.25 -9.27
CA ALA A 52 -8.42 -7.67 -10.55
C ALA A 52 -9.44 -8.25 -11.55
N ASP A 53 -10.65 -8.59 -11.09
CA ASP A 53 -11.79 -9.03 -11.88
C ASP A 53 -12.56 -7.89 -12.54
N LEU A 54 -12.38 -6.66 -12.07
CA LEU A 54 -13.02 -5.49 -12.67
C LEU A 54 -12.57 -5.30 -14.12
N ASP A 55 -13.51 -4.84 -14.94
CA ASP A 55 -13.22 -4.55 -16.34
C ASP A 55 -12.12 -3.50 -16.46
N ASN A 56 -11.24 -3.67 -17.44
CA ASN A 56 -10.15 -2.75 -17.75
C ASN A 56 -9.23 -2.37 -16.56
N VAL A 57 -9.08 -3.26 -15.58
CA VAL A 57 -8.10 -3.16 -14.49
C VAL A 57 -6.90 -4.05 -14.79
N LEU A 58 -5.70 -3.46 -14.74
CA LEU A 58 -4.42 -4.14 -14.96
C LEU A 58 -3.56 -4.04 -13.69
N VAL A 59 -3.42 -5.13 -12.96
CA VAL A 59 -2.57 -5.19 -11.76
C VAL A 59 -1.14 -5.51 -12.16
N VAL A 60 -0.18 -4.67 -11.76
CA VAL A 60 1.25 -4.95 -11.91
C VAL A 60 1.79 -5.71 -10.68
N PRO A 61 2.95 -6.38 -10.77
CA PRO A 61 3.60 -6.95 -9.60
C PRO A 61 3.80 -5.91 -8.49
N ALA A 62 3.57 -6.30 -7.24
CA ALA A 62 3.74 -5.40 -6.11
C ALA A 62 5.19 -4.93 -5.95
N VAL A 63 5.36 -3.70 -5.43
CA VAL A 63 6.65 -3.16 -5.02
C VAL A 63 6.79 -3.42 -3.50
N PRO A 64 7.61 -4.40 -3.09
CA PRO A 64 7.65 -4.86 -1.70
C PRO A 64 8.60 -4.06 -0.80
N TYR A 65 9.32 -3.09 -1.34
CA TYR A 65 10.29 -2.28 -0.61
C TYR A 65 9.88 -0.82 -0.67
N GLY A 66 9.89 -0.16 0.50
CA GLY A 66 9.43 1.21 0.68
C GLY A 66 10.48 2.12 1.30
N VAL A 67 10.00 3.17 1.95
CA VAL A 67 10.80 4.20 2.62
C VAL A 67 10.58 4.07 4.14
N CYS A 68 11.47 3.34 4.81
CA CYS A 68 11.33 3.00 6.22
C CYS A 68 12.60 3.27 7.08
N PRO A 69 13.21 4.47 6.99
CA PRO A 69 14.47 4.74 7.68
C PRO A 69 14.36 4.60 9.21
N TYR A 70 13.17 4.80 9.77
CA TYR A 70 12.92 4.70 11.21
C TYR A 70 12.90 3.26 11.75
N HIS A 71 12.81 2.27 10.85
CA HIS A 71 12.75 0.85 11.21
C HIS A 71 14.07 0.10 10.98
N MET A 72 15.13 0.80 10.57
CA MET A 72 16.40 0.18 10.21
C MET A 72 17.19 -0.42 11.38
N SER A 73 16.83 -0.09 12.62
CA SER A 73 17.38 -0.75 13.82
C SER A 73 16.83 -2.17 14.02
N PHE A 74 15.75 -2.54 13.32
CA PHE A 74 15.13 -3.85 13.42
C PHE A 74 15.56 -4.76 12.27
N ALA A 75 15.99 -5.97 12.63
CA ALA A 75 16.48 -6.95 11.65
C ALA A 75 15.42 -7.27 10.60
N GLY A 76 15.82 -7.25 9.33
CA GLY A 76 14.96 -7.58 8.20
C GLY A 76 14.26 -6.37 7.55
N SER A 77 14.28 -5.19 8.15
CA SER A 77 13.79 -3.96 7.51
C SER A 77 14.74 -3.55 6.37
N ILE A 78 14.16 -3.12 5.24
CA ILE A 78 14.88 -2.73 4.02
C ILE A 78 14.37 -1.38 3.55
N ASP A 79 15.22 -0.36 3.62
CA ASP A 79 14.90 1.01 3.19
C ASP A 79 15.44 1.32 1.80
N LEU A 80 14.57 1.74 0.88
CA LEU A 80 14.97 2.26 -0.44
C LEU A 80 15.34 3.74 -0.41
N GLY A 81 14.91 4.45 0.63
CA GLY A 81 14.91 5.91 0.63
C GLY A 81 13.94 6.51 -0.40
N TYR A 82 13.66 7.81 -0.24
CA TYR A 82 12.65 8.50 -1.07
C TYR A 82 12.97 8.45 -2.56
N GLU A 83 14.18 8.74 -2.96
CA GLU A 83 14.58 8.76 -4.38
C GLU A 83 14.64 7.36 -4.99
N GLY A 84 15.00 6.34 -4.19
CA GLY A 84 14.99 4.95 -4.64
C GLY A 84 13.58 4.49 -5.00
N LEU A 85 12.64 4.65 -4.08
CA LEU A 85 11.24 4.28 -4.33
C LEU A 85 10.63 5.11 -5.47
N TYR A 86 10.85 6.44 -5.47
CA TYR A 86 10.38 7.30 -6.56
C TYR A 86 10.88 6.81 -7.92
N THR A 87 12.16 6.46 -8.04
CA THR A 87 12.74 5.97 -9.28
C THR A 87 12.07 4.68 -9.77
N VAL A 88 11.79 3.76 -8.86
CA VAL A 88 11.09 2.50 -9.17
C VAL A 88 9.67 2.79 -9.66
N LEU A 89 8.88 3.55 -8.91
CA LEU A 89 7.48 3.85 -9.25
C LEU A 89 7.38 4.62 -10.56
N ARG A 90 8.24 5.62 -10.75
CA ARG A 90 8.34 6.39 -11.99
C ARG A 90 8.66 5.50 -13.18
N SER A 91 9.64 4.61 -13.03
CA SER A 91 10.04 3.71 -14.11
C SER A 91 8.91 2.78 -14.52
N ILE A 92 8.15 2.25 -13.55
CA ILE A 92 6.95 1.42 -13.82
C ILE A 92 5.92 2.24 -14.60
N ALA A 93 5.53 3.41 -14.08
CA ALA A 93 4.49 4.24 -14.68
C ALA A 93 4.86 4.68 -16.11
N PHE A 94 6.06 5.25 -16.29
CA PHE A 94 6.48 5.79 -17.59
C PHE A 94 6.74 4.70 -18.63
N SER A 95 7.21 3.52 -18.24
CA SER A 95 7.31 2.38 -19.15
C SER A 95 5.95 1.98 -19.70
N LEU A 96 4.92 1.95 -18.84
CA LEU A 96 3.56 1.59 -19.27
C LEU A 96 2.88 2.74 -20.07
N MET A 97 3.20 3.99 -19.75
CA MET A 97 2.74 5.15 -20.51
C MET A 97 3.24 5.15 -21.97
N GLN A 98 4.45 4.63 -22.22
CA GLN A 98 4.96 4.47 -23.61
C GLN A 98 4.07 3.56 -24.45
N HIS A 99 3.33 2.65 -23.82
CA HIS A 99 2.45 1.69 -24.50
C HIS A 99 0.97 2.05 -24.45
N GLY A 100 0.61 3.19 -23.84
CA GLY A 100 -0.76 3.71 -23.90
C GLY A 100 -1.45 3.90 -22.56
N ALA A 101 -0.96 3.32 -21.46
CA ALA A 101 -1.55 3.55 -20.13
C ALA A 101 -1.50 5.03 -19.74
N ARG A 102 -2.60 5.53 -19.13
CA ARG A 102 -2.71 6.93 -18.68
C ARG A 102 -3.28 7.05 -17.27
N ARG A 103 -3.86 5.97 -16.73
CA ARG A 103 -4.53 5.95 -15.43
C ARG A 103 -3.81 5.02 -14.49
N PHE A 104 -3.35 5.55 -13.35
CA PHE A 104 -2.61 4.79 -12.35
C PHE A 104 -3.30 4.91 -11.01
N LEU A 105 -3.52 3.79 -10.35
CA LEU A 105 -4.02 3.71 -8.98
C LEU A 105 -2.96 3.01 -8.12
N VAL A 106 -2.37 3.76 -7.20
CA VAL A 106 -1.44 3.21 -6.22
C VAL A 106 -2.24 2.74 -5.00
N LEU A 107 -2.16 1.47 -4.69
CA LEU A 107 -2.64 0.93 -3.41
C LEU A 107 -1.45 0.89 -2.46
N ASN A 108 -1.41 1.84 -1.54
CA ASN A 108 -0.29 2.03 -0.64
C ASN A 108 -0.56 1.36 0.71
N GLY A 109 0.44 0.63 1.21
CA GLY A 109 0.43 0.00 2.52
C GLY A 109 1.32 0.67 3.56
N HIS A 110 2.13 1.68 3.17
CA HIS A 110 3.13 2.27 4.06
C HIS A 110 3.18 3.79 3.96
N GLY A 111 3.06 4.48 5.10
CA GLY A 111 2.99 5.95 5.14
C GLY A 111 4.27 6.66 4.67
N GLY A 112 5.43 6.07 4.90
CA GLY A 112 6.71 6.60 4.45
C GLY A 112 6.84 6.74 2.92
N ASN A 113 6.01 6.04 2.16
CA ASN A 113 6.03 6.04 0.69
C ASN A 113 5.40 7.30 0.07
N ASN A 114 4.53 8.00 0.80
CA ASN A 114 3.70 9.08 0.25
C ASN A 114 4.49 10.16 -0.49
N PRO A 115 5.63 10.69 0.01
CA PRO A 115 6.38 11.70 -0.74
C PRO A 115 6.88 11.22 -2.11
N SER A 116 7.26 9.94 -2.22
CA SER A 116 7.70 9.33 -3.49
C SER A 116 6.55 9.11 -4.46
N ILE A 117 5.38 8.70 -3.93
CA ILE A 117 4.16 8.52 -4.69
C ILE A 117 3.67 9.86 -5.24
N ASP A 118 3.62 10.90 -4.40
CA ASP A 118 3.16 12.25 -4.78
C ASP A 118 4.05 12.85 -5.89
N LYS A 119 5.38 12.70 -5.76
CA LYS A 119 6.32 13.16 -6.77
C LYS A 119 6.09 12.46 -8.10
N MET A 120 5.93 11.13 -8.10
CA MET A 120 5.64 10.35 -9.31
C MET A 120 4.28 10.74 -9.91
N ALA A 121 3.24 10.89 -9.09
CA ALA A 121 1.89 11.24 -9.52
C ALA A 121 1.87 12.61 -10.24
N LEU A 122 2.59 13.59 -9.73
CA LEU A 122 2.73 14.91 -10.35
C LEU A 122 3.38 14.82 -11.73
N GLU A 123 4.42 14.00 -11.90
CA GLU A 123 5.06 13.81 -13.20
C GLU A 123 4.16 13.08 -14.19
N VAL A 124 3.43 12.06 -13.75
CA VAL A 124 2.41 11.38 -14.56
C VAL A 124 1.37 12.38 -15.06
N TYR A 125 0.91 13.28 -14.18
CA TYR A 125 -0.05 14.33 -14.58
C TYR A 125 0.53 15.26 -15.65
N HIS A 126 1.76 15.74 -15.49
CA HIS A 126 2.43 16.59 -16.46
C HIS A 126 2.73 15.89 -17.79
N ALA A 127 2.78 14.57 -17.79
CA ALA A 127 2.96 13.74 -18.98
C ALA A 127 1.64 13.32 -19.65
N GLY A 128 0.51 13.88 -19.22
CA GLY A 128 -0.81 13.63 -19.81
C GLY A 128 -1.50 12.37 -19.29
N GLY A 129 -1.12 11.87 -18.13
CA GLY A 129 -1.82 10.83 -17.38
C GLY A 129 -2.49 11.37 -16.13
N ILE A 130 -3.01 10.48 -15.30
CA ILE A 130 -3.46 10.76 -13.93
C ILE A 130 -3.04 9.63 -13.01
N CYS A 131 -2.78 9.98 -11.75
CA CYS A 131 -2.47 9.01 -10.72
C CYS A 131 -3.24 9.36 -9.44
N ALA A 132 -3.88 8.35 -8.86
CA ALA A 132 -4.47 8.43 -7.53
C ALA A 132 -3.74 7.46 -6.60
N SER A 133 -3.74 7.74 -5.29
CA SER A 133 -3.24 6.81 -4.27
C SER A 133 -4.28 6.60 -3.20
N ILE A 134 -4.32 5.40 -2.65
CA ILE A 134 -5.16 5.02 -1.52
C ILE A 134 -4.27 4.40 -0.45
N ASP A 135 -4.17 5.08 0.69
CA ASP A 135 -3.58 4.56 1.92
C ASP A 135 -4.67 3.74 2.63
N TRP A 136 -4.61 2.41 2.52
CA TRP A 136 -5.72 1.54 2.94
C TRP A 136 -6.09 1.70 4.42
N TRP A 137 -5.11 1.85 5.31
CA TRP A 137 -5.35 2.00 6.76
C TRP A 137 -6.04 3.33 7.08
N SER A 138 -5.61 4.41 6.42
CA SER A 138 -6.21 5.74 6.56
C SER A 138 -7.65 5.73 6.05
N LEU A 139 -7.89 5.12 4.89
CA LEU A 139 -9.23 4.92 4.33
C LEU A 139 -10.15 4.19 5.33
N VAL A 140 -9.69 3.06 5.88
CA VAL A 140 -10.48 2.28 6.84
C VAL A 140 -10.81 3.12 8.07
N GLY A 141 -9.84 3.85 8.63
CA GLY A 141 -10.06 4.74 9.78
C GLY A 141 -11.03 5.91 9.50
N GLN A 142 -11.12 6.36 8.24
CA GLN A 142 -12.11 7.38 7.82
C GLN A 142 -13.52 6.79 7.67
N LEU A 143 -13.62 5.58 7.09
CA LEU A 143 -14.91 4.90 6.90
C LEU A 143 -15.49 4.38 8.22
N ASP A 144 -14.62 3.98 9.13
CA ASP A 144 -14.96 3.46 10.44
C ASP A 144 -13.95 3.90 11.50
N PRO A 145 -14.22 4.99 12.24
CA PRO A 145 -13.31 5.51 13.26
C PRO A 145 -12.91 4.51 14.34
N SER A 146 -13.71 3.46 14.58
CA SER A 146 -13.36 2.39 15.54
C SER A 146 -12.22 1.50 15.05
N LEU A 147 -11.88 1.58 13.76
CA LEU A 147 -10.80 0.86 13.10
C LEU A 147 -9.58 1.76 12.83
N LYS A 148 -9.57 2.98 13.37
CA LYS A 148 -8.40 3.85 13.23
C LYS A 148 -7.20 3.21 13.93
N GLY A 149 -6.22 2.82 13.15
CA GLY A 149 -5.01 2.15 13.60
C GLY A 149 -3.74 2.91 13.21
N GLY A 150 -2.62 2.38 13.66
CA GLY A 150 -1.26 2.86 13.39
C GLY A 150 -0.34 1.73 12.94
N HIS A 151 0.95 1.86 13.23
CA HIS A 151 1.99 0.93 12.78
C HIS A 151 2.06 -0.34 13.64
N GLY A 152 1.99 -1.50 13.01
CA GLY A 152 2.13 -2.82 13.66
C GLY A 152 1.09 -3.09 14.76
N ASP A 153 -0.05 -2.40 14.70
CA ASP A 153 -1.09 -2.43 15.72
C ASP A 153 -2.21 -3.45 15.42
N PHE A 154 -3.33 -3.29 16.12
CA PHE A 154 -4.48 -4.18 16.00
C PHE A 154 -5.09 -4.20 14.60
N LEU A 155 -5.08 -3.08 13.87
CA LEU A 155 -5.68 -3.00 12.54
C LEU A 155 -4.87 -3.82 11.54
N GLU A 156 -3.56 -3.57 11.46
CA GLU A 156 -2.68 -4.28 10.53
C GLU A 156 -2.56 -5.76 10.88
N THR A 157 -2.35 -6.07 12.16
CA THR A 157 -2.32 -7.46 12.64
C THR A 157 -3.64 -8.18 12.30
N SER A 158 -4.78 -7.52 12.49
CA SER A 158 -6.09 -8.10 12.17
C SER A 158 -6.30 -8.27 10.66
N ALA A 159 -5.85 -7.33 9.83
CA ALA A 159 -5.90 -7.46 8.38
C ALA A 159 -5.05 -8.65 7.91
N MET A 160 -3.84 -8.82 8.48
CA MET A 160 -2.98 -9.97 8.19
C MET A 160 -3.58 -11.31 8.62
N MET A 161 -4.44 -11.35 9.66
CA MET A 161 -5.22 -12.56 9.99
C MET A 161 -6.16 -13.01 8.86
N VAL A 162 -6.45 -12.14 7.89
CA VAL A 162 -7.27 -12.45 6.70
C VAL A 162 -6.39 -12.71 5.48
N VAL A 163 -5.30 -11.94 5.36
CA VAL A 163 -4.40 -11.97 4.19
C VAL A 163 -3.48 -13.19 4.24
N ASP A 164 -2.84 -13.39 5.38
CA ASP A 164 -1.92 -14.52 5.62
C ASP A 164 -1.87 -14.86 7.12
N PRO A 165 -2.85 -15.64 7.60
CA PRO A 165 -2.98 -15.95 9.03
C PRO A 165 -1.81 -16.77 9.61
N GLU A 166 -1.02 -17.44 8.76
CA GLU A 166 0.13 -18.24 9.18
C GLU A 166 1.32 -17.35 9.58
N SER A 167 1.38 -16.13 9.05
CA SER A 167 2.42 -15.14 9.35
C SER A 167 2.09 -14.26 10.57
N VAL A 168 0.99 -14.55 11.29
CA VAL A 168 0.56 -13.80 12.47
C VAL A 168 0.66 -14.65 13.73
N HIS A 169 1.45 -14.18 14.69
CA HIS A 169 1.79 -14.83 15.95
C HIS A 169 1.22 -14.04 17.14
N LEU A 170 -0.11 -14.14 17.35
CA LEU A 170 -0.80 -13.39 18.40
C LEU A 170 -0.26 -13.66 19.81
N GLU A 171 0.37 -14.82 20.05
CA GLU A 171 1.02 -15.16 21.30
C GLU A 171 2.26 -14.28 21.62
N LEU A 172 2.84 -13.65 20.59
CA LEU A 172 3.98 -12.75 20.71
C LEU A 172 3.59 -11.28 20.88
N CYS A 173 2.28 -10.94 20.85
CA CYS A 173 1.83 -9.57 21.01
C CYS A 173 2.40 -8.92 22.27
N GLN A 174 2.96 -7.73 22.10
CA GLN A 174 3.44 -6.86 23.16
C GLN A 174 2.84 -5.47 22.95
N PRO A 175 2.55 -4.71 24.03
CA PRO A 175 2.15 -3.32 23.90
C PRO A 175 3.20 -2.55 23.08
N MET A 176 2.73 -1.63 22.24
CA MET A 176 3.61 -0.70 21.56
C MET A 176 4.45 0.06 22.61
N ASN A 177 5.76 0.19 22.37
CA ASN A 177 6.56 1.11 23.16
C ASN A 177 6.10 2.53 22.89
N ALA A 178 5.51 3.17 23.90
CA ALA A 178 4.77 4.42 23.78
C ALA A 178 5.64 5.67 23.53
N HIS A 179 6.91 5.50 23.21
CA HIS A 179 7.77 6.62 22.92
C HIS A 179 7.81 6.85 21.41
N ASP A 180 6.74 7.47 20.89
CA ASP A 180 6.81 8.14 19.59
C ASP A 180 7.34 9.57 19.82
N PRO A 181 8.63 9.83 19.58
CA PRO A 181 9.17 11.18 19.69
C PRO A 181 8.59 12.11 18.62
N SER A 182 7.85 11.57 17.64
CA SER A 182 7.23 12.36 16.57
C SER A 182 5.98 13.10 17.03
N GLU A 183 5.33 12.74 18.12
CA GLU A 183 4.14 13.45 18.61
C GLU A 183 4.41 14.91 19.01
N ASN A 184 5.62 15.26 19.38
CA ASN A 184 5.98 16.60 19.87
C ASN A 184 7.18 17.25 19.20
N ALA A 185 7.87 16.57 18.31
CA ALA A 185 8.98 17.11 17.57
C ALA A 185 8.95 16.59 16.14
N LYS A 186 8.71 17.47 15.17
CA LYS A 186 9.05 17.22 13.76
C LYS A 186 10.57 17.19 13.59
N ALA A 187 11.25 16.43 14.42
CA ALA A 187 12.65 16.16 14.27
C ALA A 187 12.80 15.06 13.22
N ALA A 188 13.07 15.50 12.02
CA ALA A 188 13.11 14.70 10.81
C ALA A 188 14.09 13.51 10.84
N TYR A 189 14.81 13.23 11.90
CA TYR A 189 15.86 12.20 11.93
C TYR A 189 16.18 11.64 13.31
N ILE A 190 15.30 11.80 14.29
CA ILE A 190 15.45 10.99 15.50
C ILE A 190 14.97 9.60 15.10
N GLN A 191 15.91 8.72 14.79
CA GLN A 191 15.63 7.30 14.80
C GLN A 191 15.02 7.00 16.16
N ALA A 192 13.73 6.70 16.17
CA ALA A 192 13.12 6.08 17.31
C ALA A 192 13.71 4.66 17.40
N VAL A 193 14.90 4.57 17.97
CA VAL A 193 15.64 3.31 18.14
C VAL A 193 14.77 2.27 18.88
N ASP A 194 13.70 2.76 19.52
CA ASP A 194 12.79 1.98 20.35
C ASP A 194 11.34 1.96 19.82
N PHE A 195 11.05 2.53 18.62
CA PHE A 195 9.71 2.50 18.06
C PHE A 195 9.43 1.15 17.40
N GLN A 196 8.98 0.22 18.21
CA GLN A 196 8.50 -1.07 17.74
C GLN A 196 6.97 -1.03 17.67
N GLY A 197 6.43 -1.36 16.52
CA GLY A 197 5.00 -1.64 16.37
C GLY A 197 4.57 -2.73 17.35
N GLY A 198 3.33 -2.68 17.79
CA GLY A 198 2.84 -3.69 18.71
C GLY A 198 1.39 -3.43 19.12
N MET A 199 0.79 -4.42 19.74
CA MET A 199 -0.58 -4.34 20.23
C MET A 199 -0.77 -5.13 21.52
N VAL A 200 -1.76 -4.73 22.30
CA VAL A 200 -2.32 -5.60 23.34
C VAL A 200 -3.01 -6.76 22.66
N ARG A 201 -2.68 -7.99 23.06
CA ARG A 201 -3.25 -9.20 22.48
C ARG A 201 -4.77 -9.21 22.54
N LEU A 202 -5.42 -9.34 21.40
CA LEU A 202 -6.85 -9.59 21.26
C LEU A 202 -7.12 -11.09 21.08
N PRO A 203 -8.31 -11.56 21.45
CA PRO A 203 -8.76 -12.91 21.08
C PRO A 203 -8.71 -13.11 19.56
N ARG A 204 -8.27 -14.28 19.10
CA ARG A 204 -8.11 -14.60 17.66
C ARG A 204 -9.37 -14.28 16.85
N ASP A 205 -10.54 -14.70 17.34
CA ASP A 205 -11.82 -14.46 16.67
C ASP A 205 -12.16 -12.96 16.56
N THR A 206 -11.77 -12.17 17.57
CA THR A 206 -11.94 -10.71 17.54
C THR A 206 -11.07 -10.09 16.49
N SER A 207 -9.77 -10.42 16.46
CA SER A 207 -8.84 -9.93 15.42
C SER A 207 -9.31 -10.33 14.02
N GLN A 208 -9.75 -11.57 13.84
CA GLN A 208 -10.26 -12.03 12.54
C GLN A 208 -11.49 -11.25 12.07
N LYS A 209 -12.45 -10.96 12.96
CA LYS A 209 -13.62 -10.14 12.63
C LYS A 209 -13.25 -8.70 12.27
N ILE A 210 -12.31 -8.11 13.00
CA ILE A 210 -11.78 -6.77 12.71
C ILE A 210 -11.15 -6.77 11.31
N GLY A 211 -10.27 -7.74 11.02
CA GLY A 211 -9.62 -7.85 9.73
C GLY A 211 -10.59 -8.04 8.57
N GLN A 212 -11.58 -8.93 8.72
CA GLN A 212 -12.64 -9.14 7.72
C GLN A 212 -13.42 -7.85 7.44
N ARG A 213 -13.75 -7.08 8.49
CA ARG A 213 -14.43 -5.80 8.34
C ARG A 213 -13.56 -4.77 7.62
N ALA A 214 -12.30 -4.62 8.02
CA ALA A 214 -11.36 -3.69 7.40
C ALA A 214 -11.15 -3.99 5.91
N ILE A 215 -10.88 -5.24 5.57
CA ILE A 215 -10.70 -5.70 4.18
C ILE A 215 -11.99 -5.48 3.36
N LYS A 216 -13.15 -5.82 3.91
CA LYS A 216 -14.43 -5.61 3.22
C LYS A 216 -14.68 -4.14 2.92
N LEU A 217 -14.45 -3.24 3.87
CA LEU A 217 -14.60 -1.79 3.68
C LEU A 217 -13.64 -1.29 2.59
N SER A 218 -12.37 -1.69 2.65
CA SER A 218 -11.35 -1.31 1.66
C SER A 218 -11.74 -1.78 0.26
N VAL A 219 -12.08 -3.06 0.10
CA VAL A 219 -12.44 -3.62 -1.20
C VAL A 219 -13.68 -2.93 -1.77
N SER A 220 -14.73 -2.73 -0.95
CA SER A 220 -15.95 -2.05 -1.42
C SER A 220 -15.64 -0.65 -1.94
N TYR A 221 -14.92 0.15 -1.14
CA TYR A 221 -14.56 1.52 -1.53
C TYR A 221 -13.69 1.55 -2.79
N ILE A 222 -12.66 0.69 -2.86
CA ILE A 222 -11.74 0.68 -4.01
C ILE A 222 -12.49 0.29 -5.30
N ARG A 223 -13.44 -0.65 -5.24
CA ARG A 223 -14.27 -1.03 -6.41
C ARG A 223 -15.10 0.15 -6.90
N ASP A 224 -15.76 0.86 -5.99
CA ASP A 224 -16.56 2.05 -6.33
C ASP A 224 -15.66 3.17 -6.88
N PHE A 225 -14.51 3.41 -6.24
CA PHE A 225 -13.53 4.40 -6.68
C PHE A 225 -12.97 4.10 -8.07
N VAL A 226 -12.69 2.84 -8.41
CA VAL A 226 -12.22 2.44 -9.75
C VAL A 226 -13.23 2.83 -10.83
N GLU A 227 -14.54 2.65 -10.57
CA GLU A 227 -15.59 3.03 -11.54
C GLU A 227 -15.70 4.55 -11.69
N GLU A 228 -15.49 5.30 -10.63
CA GLU A 228 -15.45 6.77 -10.68
C GLU A 228 -14.18 7.26 -11.39
N PHE A 229 -13.01 6.70 -11.04
CA PHE A 229 -11.71 7.10 -11.55
C PHE A 229 -11.57 6.96 -13.06
N ARG A 230 -12.31 6.04 -13.69
CA ARG A 230 -12.40 5.92 -15.17
C ARG A 230 -12.84 7.22 -15.84
N ARG A 231 -13.65 8.04 -15.17
CA ARG A 231 -14.28 9.25 -15.69
C ARG A 231 -13.46 10.50 -15.45
N PHE A 232 -12.42 10.43 -14.62
CA PHE A 232 -11.59 11.59 -14.32
C PHE A 232 -10.85 12.05 -15.59
N PRO A 233 -10.76 13.39 -15.79
CA PRO A 233 -10.04 13.93 -16.93
C PRO A 233 -8.55 13.61 -16.81
N LEU A 234 -7.92 13.32 -17.96
CA LEU A 234 -6.46 13.15 -18.03
C LEU A 234 -5.75 14.49 -17.85
N GLY A 235 -4.50 14.44 -17.42
CA GLY A 235 -3.62 15.60 -17.35
C GLY A 235 -3.34 16.21 -18.72
N PRO A 236 -2.83 17.43 -18.79
CA PRO A 236 -2.51 18.11 -20.03
C PRO A 236 -1.35 17.39 -20.75
N ARG A 237 -1.47 17.17 -22.03
CA ARG A 237 -0.32 16.78 -22.86
C ARG A 237 0.49 18.05 -23.15
N LYS A 238 1.72 18.10 -22.65
CA LYS A 238 2.68 19.15 -23.04
C LYS A 238 3.35 18.80 -24.35
#